data_e18f5f23165b3099e813349356678dab
#
_entry.id   e18f5f23165b3099e813349356678dab
#
_cell.length_a   1.000
_cell.length_b   1.000
_cell.length_c   1.000
_cell.angle_alpha   90.00
_cell.angle_beta   90.00
_cell.angle_gamma   90.00
#
_symmetry.space_group_name_H-M   'P 1'
#
loop_
_entity.id
_entity.type
_entity.pdbx_description
1 polymer ?
#
loop_
_entity_poly.entity_id
_entity_poly.type
_entity_poly.pdbx_seq_one_letter_code
_entity_poly.pdbx_strand_id
1 'polypeptide(L)'
;QLCSCCLTFSEQDPCVICADPRRDESIVCVVEQSGDLIAIEKTDIYRGHYHILHGVLSPIDGIGPEELKINELIARIGSNGIKEILIATSSTVPGEATASYLIDRLQALPVKLTRLACGIPMGMDIKHADKYTLAKAIERRSHAS
;
A
#
# COMPACT_ATOMS: atom_id res chain seq x y z
N GLN A 1 7.78 11.72 16.48
CA GLN A 1 7.91 12.39 15.20
C GLN A 1 7.65 11.44 14.03
N LEU A 2 7.45 11.99 12.85
CA LEU A 2 7.29 11.19 11.65
C LEU A 2 8.65 11.04 10.95
N CYS A 3 8.88 9.85 10.38
CA CYS A 3 10.01 9.64 9.49
C CYS A 3 9.85 10.56 8.28
N SER A 4 10.88 11.33 7.95
CA SER A 4 10.81 12.27 6.81
C SER A 4 10.67 11.55 5.47
N CYS A 5 10.99 10.28 5.40
CA CYS A 5 10.94 9.50 4.15
C CYS A 5 9.61 8.77 3.99
N CYS A 6 9.24 7.89 4.90
CA CYS A 6 8.04 7.06 4.75
C CYS A 6 6.84 7.56 5.55
N LEU A 7 7.04 8.51 6.44
CA LEU A 7 6.01 9.14 7.26
C LEU A 7 5.44 8.25 8.37
N THR A 8 6.09 7.13 8.69
CA THR A 8 5.72 6.35 9.86
C THR A 8 6.13 7.07 11.14
N PHE A 9 5.46 6.74 12.25
CA PHE A 9 5.90 7.25 13.54
C PHE A 9 7.23 6.62 13.91
N SER A 10 8.19 7.43 14.35
CA SER A 10 9.53 6.95 14.63
C SER A 10 10.22 7.81 15.67
N GLU A 11 11.10 7.20 16.45
CA GLU A 11 11.93 7.92 17.42
C GLU A 11 13.17 8.52 16.75
N GLN A 12 13.55 8.01 15.60
CA GLN A 12 14.68 8.51 14.81
C GLN A 12 14.23 8.90 13.41
N ASP A 13 15.03 9.69 12.72
CA ASP A 13 14.76 10.12 11.35
C ASP A 13 16.03 10.04 10.49
N PRO A 14 16.03 9.22 9.43
CA PRO A 14 14.97 8.34 8.98
C PRO A 14 14.75 7.16 9.95
N CYS A 15 13.59 6.50 9.83
CA CYS A 15 13.30 5.36 10.69
C CYS A 15 14.21 4.17 10.36
N VAL A 16 14.19 3.15 11.23
CA VAL A 16 15.08 1.98 11.05
C VAL A 16 14.86 1.28 9.71
N ILE A 17 13.64 1.30 9.20
CA ILE A 17 13.34 0.66 7.91
C ILE A 17 13.95 1.48 6.77
N CYS A 18 13.72 2.80 6.75
CA CYS A 18 14.26 3.66 5.70
C CYS A 18 15.78 3.74 5.74
N ALA A 19 16.38 3.59 6.91
CA ALA A 19 17.82 3.65 7.08
C ALA A 19 18.53 2.31 6.77
N ASP A 20 17.79 1.22 6.59
CA ASP A 20 18.39 -0.11 6.38
C ASP A 20 18.86 -0.26 4.94
N PRO A 21 20.19 -0.32 4.71
CA PRO A 21 20.73 -0.42 3.35
C PRO A 21 20.49 -1.77 2.68
N ARG A 22 20.01 -2.77 3.43
CA ARG A 22 19.73 -4.10 2.88
C ARG A 22 18.38 -4.18 2.19
N ARG A 23 17.55 -3.15 2.33
CA ARG A 23 16.23 -3.13 1.73
C ARG A 23 16.26 -2.65 0.29
N ASP A 24 15.28 -3.08 -0.49
CA ASP A 24 15.16 -2.70 -1.90
C ASP A 24 14.49 -1.33 -2.00
N GLU A 25 15.26 -0.33 -2.39
CA GLU A 25 14.77 1.04 -2.53
C GLU A 25 13.91 1.26 -3.77
N SER A 26 13.84 0.29 -4.67
CA SER A 26 13.10 0.43 -5.92
C SER A 26 11.61 0.12 -5.78
N ILE A 27 11.19 -0.44 -4.65
CA ILE A 27 9.79 -0.76 -4.41
C ILE A 27 9.30 -0.06 -3.14
N VAL A 28 8.14 0.57 -3.23
CA VAL A 28 7.49 1.24 -2.11
C VAL A 28 6.09 0.68 -1.93
N CYS A 29 5.78 0.26 -0.72
CA CYS A 29 4.45 -0.22 -0.33
C CYS A 29 3.67 0.93 0.30
N VAL A 30 2.55 1.30 -0.30
CA VAL A 30 1.70 2.38 0.18
C VAL A 30 0.60 1.81 1.06
N VAL A 31 0.59 2.22 2.32
CA VAL A 31 -0.39 1.75 3.31
C VAL A 31 -1.12 2.93 3.94
N GLU A 32 -2.24 2.65 4.61
CA GLU A 32 -3.09 3.68 5.21
C GLU A 32 -2.56 4.17 6.55
N GLN A 33 -2.08 3.25 7.38
CA GLN A 33 -1.66 3.54 8.76
C GLN A 33 -0.39 2.79 9.12
N SER A 34 0.29 3.25 10.18
CA SER A 34 1.50 2.58 10.66
C SER A 34 1.26 1.15 11.11
N GLY A 35 0.05 0.84 11.60
CA GLY A 35 -0.31 -0.54 11.97
C GLY A 35 -0.25 -1.50 10.80
N ASP A 36 -0.57 -1.03 9.60
CA ASP A 36 -0.50 -1.85 8.38
C ASP A 36 0.94 -2.21 8.05
N LEU A 37 1.85 -1.27 8.21
CA LEU A 37 3.28 -1.51 8.05
C LEU A 37 3.75 -2.61 8.99
N ILE A 38 3.35 -2.53 10.25
CA ILE A 38 3.72 -3.52 11.25
C ILE A 38 3.21 -4.90 10.85
N ALA A 39 1.97 -4.98 10.37
CA ALA A 39 1.38 -6.24 9.94
C ALA A 39 2.16 -6.86 8.77
N ILE A 40 2.54 -6.03 7.80
CA ILE A 40 3.31 -6.51 6.65
C ILE A 40 4.71 -6.95 7.07
N GLU A 41 5.36 -6.21 7.96
CA GLU A 41 6.70 -6.57 8.44
C GLU A 41 6.71 -7.91 9.19
N LYS A 42 5.62 -8.25 9.87
CA LYS A 42 5.51 -9.55 10.57
C LYS A 42 5.54 -10.74 9.63
N THR A 43 5.28 -10.56 8.34
CA THR A 43 5.33 -11.65 7.37
C THR A 43 6.76 -12.05 7.02
N ASP A 44 7.74 -11.18 7.25
CA ASP A 44 9.15 -11.36 6.88
C ASP A 44 9.38 -11.60 5.40
N ILE A 45 8.41 -11.29 4.54
CA ILE A 45 8.51 -11.49 3.10
C ILE A 45 8.87 -10.21 2.37
N TYR A 46 8.29 -9.08 2.82
CA TYR A 46 8.49 -7.81 2.13
C TYR A 46 9.83 -7.17 2.51
N ARG A 47 10.65 -6.82 1.52
CA ARG A 47 11.98 -6.25 1.74
C ARG A 47 12.15 -4.85 1.14
N GLY A 48 11.05 -4.19 0.78
CA GLY A 48 11.08 -2.85 0.23
C GLY A 48 10.89 -1.76 1.27
N HIS A 49 10.56 -0.58 0.78
CA HIS A 49 10.28 0.58 1.60
C HIS A 49 8.78 0.83 1.69
N TYR A 50 8.37 1.84 2.44
CA TYR A 50 6.96 2.13 2.71
C TYR A 50 6.64 3.60 2.49
N HIS A 51 5.37 3.88 2.35
CA HIS A 51 4.83 5.23 2.39
C HIS A 51 3.48 5.19 3.10
N ILE A 52 3.34 5.96 4.17
CA ILE A 52 2.14 5.95 5.01
C ILE A 52 1.27 7.14 4.63
N LEU A 53 0.01 6.90 4.26
CA LEU A 53 -0.92 7.95 3.86
C LEU A 53 -1.53 8.67 5.06
N HIS A 54 -1.62 8.02 6.19
CA HIS A 54 -2.29 8.52 7.40
C HIS A 54 -3.78 8.76 7.17
N GLY A 55 -4.44 7.86 6.46
CA GLY A 55 -5.87 7.90 6.24
C GLY A 55 -6.29 7.32 4.90
N VAL A 56 -7.55 7.54 4.58
CA VAL A 56 -8.17 7.15 3.32
C VAL A 56 -9.02 8.31 2.82
N LEU A 57 -9.35 8.32 1.53
CA LEU A 57 -10.29 9.28 0.99
C LEU A 57 -11.65 9.11 1.68
N SER A 58 -12.18 10.18 2.23
CA SER A 58 -13.46 10.16 2.91
C SER A 58 -14.13 11.54 2.76
N PRO A 59 -14.93 11.75 1.71
CA PRO A 59 -15.61 13.03 1.53
C PRO A 59 -16.53 13.39 2.71
N ILE A 60 -17.13 12.39 3.35
CA ILE A 60 -18.00 12.61 4.50
C ILE A 60 -17.24 13.21 5.68
N ASP A 61 -15.99 12.78 5.88
CA ASP A 61 -15.13 13.27 6.95
C ASP A 61 -14.25 14.43 6.53
N GLY A 62 -14.44 14.95 5.33
CA GLY A 62 -13.65 16.06 4.81
C GLY A 62 -12.22 15.68 4.44
N ILE A 63 -11.92 14.40 4.26
CA ILE A 63 -10.58 13.95 3.93
C ILE A 63 -10.46 13.84 2.40
N GLY A 64 -9.73 14.76 1.80
CA GLY A 64 -9.43 14.77 0.38
C GLY A 64 -8.00 14.35 0.11
N PRO A 65 -7.59 14.39 -1.16
CA PRO A 65 -6.24 13.95 -1.55
C PRO A 65 -5.10 14.74 -0.86
N GLU A 66 -5.33 16.00 -0.53
CA GLU A 66 -4.31 16.85 0.09
C GLU A 66 -3.92 16.35 1.48
N GLU A 67 -4.84 15.74 2.21
CA GLU A 67 -4.59 15.24 3.55
C GLU A 67 -3.87 13.90 3.56
N LEU A 68 -3.73 13.25 2.41
CA LEU A 68 -3.24 11.88 2.33
C LEU A 68 -1.79 11.73 1.89
N LYS A 69 -1.03 12.81 1.92
CA LYS A 69 0.41 12.74 1.62
C LYS A 69 0.72 12.16 0.22
N ILE A 70 -0.20 12.31 -0.73
CA ILE A 70 -0.03 11.78 -2.08
C ILE A 70 0.99 12.59 -2.87
N ASN A 71 1.02 13.91 -2.67
CA ASN A 71 2.02 14.74 -3.35
C ASN A 71 3.44 14.39 -2.91
N GLU A 72 3.61 14.05 -1.65
CA GLU A 72 4.90 13.59 -1.11
C GLU A 72 5.34 12.28 -1.76
N LEU A 73 4.40 11.37 -2.01
CA LEU A 73 4.69 10.13 -2.73
C LEU A 73 5.12 10.41 -4.16
N ILE A 74 4.41 11.29 -4.86
CA ILE A 74 4.73 11.65 -6.24
C ILE A 74 6.13 12.26 -6.33
N ALA A 75 6.47 13.16 -5.41
CA ALA A 75 7.79 13.77 -5.37
C ALA A 75 8.88 12.72 -5.14
N ARG A 76 8.59 11.75 -4.29
CA ARG A 76 9.51 10.66 -3.97
C ARG A 76 9.78 9.77 -5.18
N ILE A 77 8.76 9.47 -5.97
CA ILE A 77 8.90 8.67 -7.20
C ILE A 77 9.84 9.38 -8.18
N GLY A 78 9.72 10.68 -8.30
CA GLY A 78 10.52 11.44 -9.25
C GLY A 78 11.99 11.55 -8.90
N SER A 79 12.38 11.34 -7.63
CA SER A 79 13.75 11.63 -7.19
C SER A 79 14.53 10.40 -6.71
N ASN A 80 13.90 9.27 -6.42
CA ASN A 80 14.57 8.18 -5.70
C ASN A 80 14.71 6.86 -6.46
N GLY A 81 14.48 6.84 -7.78
CA GLY A 81 14.67 5.62 -8.56
C GLY A 81 13.67 4.52 -8.25
N ILE A 82 12.48 4.89 -7.80
CA ILE A 82 11.43 3.93 -7.49
C ILE A 82 10.88 3.36 -8.80
N LYS A 83 10.74 2.03 -8.88
CA LYS A 83 10.26 1.33 -10.07
C LYS A 83 8.92 0.65 -9.87
N GLU A 84 8.54 0.38 -8.64
CA GLU A 84 7.27 -0.28 -8.34
C GLU A 84 6.61 0.35 -7.13
N ILE A 85 5.30 0.59 -7.25
CA ILE A 85 4.44 1.00 -6.13
C ILE A 85 3.45 -0.13 -5.88
N LEU A 86 3.56 -0.75 -4.70
CA LEU A 86 2.60 -1.75 -4.24
C LEU A 86 1.53 -1.03 -3.42
N ILE A 87 0.32 -0.98 -3.95
CA ILE A 87 -0.80 -0.31 -3.29
C ILE A 87 -1.46 -1.30 -2.34
N ALA A 88 -1.30 -1.06 -1.05
CA ALA A 88 -1.78 -1.97 0.00
C ALA A 88 -2.81 -1.29 0.90
N THR A 89 -3.77 -0.58 0.29
CA THR A 89 -4.92 -0.04 1.00
C THR A 89 -5.91 -1.15 1.32
N SER A 90 -6.79 -0.90 2.29
CA SER A 90 -7.78 -1.88 2.71
C SER A 90 -8.82 -2.16 1.64
N SER A 91 -9.50 -3.31 1.73
CA SER A 91 -10.56 -3.70 0.80
C SER A 91 -11.92 -3.07 1.16
N THR A 92 -11.93 -2.09 2.03
CA THR A 92 -13.13 -1.31 2.36
C THR A 92 -13.47 -0.36 1.21
N VAL A 93 -14.68 0.20 1.22
CA VAL A 93 -15.07 1.17 0.19
C VAL A 93 -14.12 2.37 0.17
N PRO A 94 -13.78 3.01 1.31
CA PRO A 94 -12.79 4.09 1.28
C PRO A 94 -11.40 3.64 0.84
N GLY A 95 -10.99 2.44 1.21
CA GLY A 95 -9.68 1.89 0.79
C GLY A 95 -9.61 1.66 -0.70
N GLU A 96 -10.69 1.14 -1.29
CA GLU A 96 -10.76 0.95 -2.74
C GLU A 96 -10.81 2.28 -3.49
N ALA A 97 -11.53 3.26 -2.96
CA ALA A 97 -11.57 4.60 -3.54
C ALA A 97 -10.17 5.24 -3.53
N THR A 98 -9.45 5.06 -2.44
CA THR A 98 -8.08 5.57 -2.30
C THR A 98 -7.16 4.89 -3.31
N ALA A 99 -7.27 3.56 -3.46
CA ALA A 99 -6.48 2.82 -4.44
C ALA A 99 -6.77 3.30 -5.87
N SER A 100 -8.04 3.49 -6.22
CA SER A 100 -8.41 4.00 -7.54
C SER A 100 -7.82 5.38 -7.80
N TYR A 101 -7.88 6.26 -6.81
CA TYR A 101 -7.31 7.59 -6.94
C TYR A 101 -5.80 7.53 -7.14
N LEU A 102 -5.10 6.67 -6.38
CA LEU A 102 -3.66 6.50 -6.55
C LEU A 102 -3.32 5.98 -7.93
N ILE A 103 -4.06 4.99 -8.43
CA ILE A 103 -3.84 4.46 -9.77
C ILE A 103 -3.98 5.57 -10.81
N ASP A 104 -5.04 6.36 -10.74
CA ASP A 104 -5.26 7.45 -11.69
C ASP A 104 -4.11 8.47 -11.65
N ARG A 105 -3.63 8.81 -10.46
CA ARG A 105 -2.57 9.80 -10.31
C ARG A 105 -1.21 9.27 -10.73
N LEU A 106 -0.95 7.97 -10.55
CA LEU A 106 0.38 7.40 -10.75
C LEU A 106 0.56 6.70 -12.08
N GLN A 107 -0.52 6.38 -12.80
CA GLN A 107 -0.41 5.59 -14.04
C GLN A 107 0.38 6.29 -15.15
N ALA A 108 0.47 7.62 -15.11
CA ALA A 108 1.25 8.36 -16.10
C ALA A 108 2.75 8.41 -15.75
N LEU A 109 3.15 7.93 -14.59
CA LEU A 109 4.54 7.93 -14.15
C LEU A 109 5.22 6.61 -14.54
N PRO A 110 6.56 6.62 -14.69
CA PRO A 110 7.30 5.42 -15.12
C PRO A 110 7.48 4.43 -13.97
N VAL A 111 6.41 3.97 -13.37
CA VAL A 111 6.42 2.99 -12.29
C VAL A 111 5.42 1.88 -12.60
N LYS A 112 5.74 0.68 -12.13
CA LYS A 112 4.80 -0.44 -12.15
C LYS A 112 3.88 -0.31 -10.95
N LEU A 113 2.57 -0.41 -11.18
CA LEU A 113 1.59 -0.37 -10.10
C LEU A 113 1.09 -1.78 -9.84
N THR A 114 1.18 -2.22 -8.58
CA THR A 114 0.72 -3.54 -8.16
C THR A 114 -0.21 -3.38 -6.97
N ARG A 115 -1.00 -4.43 -6.70
CA ARG A 115 -1.90 -4.49 -5.56
C ARG A 115 -1.74 -5.81 -4.84
N LEU A 116 -2.05 -5.82 -3.54
CA LEU A 116 -2.10 -7.07 -2.79
C LEU A 116 -3.11 -8.01 -3.44
N ALA A 117 -2.77 -9.30 -3.51
CA ALA A 117 -3.70 -10.30 -4.01
C ALA A 117 -4.91 -10.38 -3.10
N CYS A 118 -6.09 -10.53 -3.71
CA CYS A 118 -7.34 -10.71 -2.97
C CYS A 118 -7.81 -12.14 -3.14
N GLY A 119 -8.41 -12.72 -2.09
CA GLY A 119 -8.90 -14.07 -2.22
C GLY A 119 -9.51 -14.61 -0.95
N ILE A 120 -9.75 -15.90 -0.96
CA ILE A 120 -10.36 -16.61 0.15
C ILE A 120 -9.34 -16.76 1.26
N PRO A 121 -9.68 -16.38 2.51
CA PRO A 121 -8.75 -16.56 3.62
C PRO A 121 -8.35 -18.01 3.82
N MET A 122 -7.11 -18.22 4.21
CA MET A 122 -6.63 -19.57 4.47
C MET A 122 -7.41 -20.21 5.60
N GLY A 123 -7.74 -21.50 5.44
CA GLY A 123 -8.50 -22.23 6.44
C GLY A 123 -10.00 -22.07 6.33
N MET A 124 -10.50 -21.32 5.33
CA MET A 124 -11.93 -21.10 5.13
C MET A 124 -12.47 -22.05 4.06
N ASP A 125 -13.63 -22.66 4.32
CA ASP A 125 -14.35 -23.43 3.31
C ASP A 125 -14.95 -22.49 2.26
N ILE A 126 -14.94 -22.91 0.99
CA ILE A 126 -15.46 -22.10 -0.12
C ILE A 126 -16.91 -21.68 0.13
N LYS A 127 -17.72 -22.58 0.65
CA LYS A 127 -19.15 -22.29 0.88
C LYS A 127 -19.40 -21.19 1.91
N HIS A 128 -18.41 -20.88 2.74
CA HIS A 128 -18.52 -19.83 3.76
C HIS A 128 -17.95 -18.50 3.30
N ALA A 129 -17.31 -18.44 2.12
CA ALA A 129 -16.81 -17.19 1.58
C ALA A 129 -17.98 -16.34 1.09
N ASP A 130 -17.89 -15.02 1.29
CA ASP A 130 -18.93 -14.16 0.77
C ASP A 130 -18.85 -14.10 -0.77
N LYS A 131 -19.97 -13.72 -1.38
CA LYS A 131 -20.11 -13.71 -2.84
C LYS A 131 -19.07 -12.81 -3.50
N TYR A 132 -18.81 -11.63 -2.92
CA TYR A 132 -17.88 -10.67 -3.48
C TYR A 132 -16.45 -11.21 -3.45
N THR A 133 -16.01 -11.73 -2.31
CA THR A 133 -14.67 -12.29 -2.16
C THR A 133 -14.45 -13.45 -3.10
N LEU A 134 -15.45 -14.34 -3.23
CA LEU A 134 -15.34 -15.49 -4.11
C LEU A 134 -15.26 -15.06 -5.57
N ALA A 135 -16.08 -14.08 -5.98
CA ALA A 135 -16.04 -13.56 -7.35
C ALA A 135 -14.67 -12.99 -7.67
N LYS A 136 -14.09 -12.20 -6.76
CA LYS A 136 -12.76 -11.62 -6.96
C LYS A 136 -11.68 -12.69 -7.03
N ALA A 137 -11.78 -13.73 -6.21
CA ALA A 137 -10.84 -14.84 -6.24
C ALA A 137 -10.87 -15.57 -7.60
N ILE A 138 -12.05 -15.75 -8.16
CA ILE A 138 -12.20 -16.39 -9.48
C ILE A 138 -11.62 -15.50 -10.57
N GLU A 139 -11.95 -14.21 -10.55
CA GLU A 139 -11.46 -13.25 -11.55
C GLU A 139 -9.94 -13.16 -11.55
N ARG A 140 -9.33 -13.25 -10.38
CA ARG A 140 -7.89 -13.06 -10.19
C ARG A 140 -7.16 -14.38 -9.95
N ARG A 141 -7.75 -15.50 -10.37
CA ARG A 141 -7.12 -16.79 -10.18
C ARG A 141 -5.75 -16.83 -10.84
N SER A 142 -4.83 -17.50 -10.17
CA SER A 142 -3.47 -17.63 -10.65
C SER A 142 -3.25 -19.00 -11.28
N HIS A 143 -2.14 -19.13 -11.98
CA HIS A 143 -1.79 -20.40 -12.61
C HIS A 143 -1.48 -21.43 -11.51
N ALA A 144 -2.01 -22.63 -11.68
CA ALA A 144 -1.81 -23.72 -10.72
C ALA A 144 -0.54 -24.48 -11.10
N SER A 145 0.57 -24.04 -10.60
CA SER A 145 1.86 -24.66 -10.92
C SER A 145 2.52 -25.31 -9.73
#